data_d07bfca136191a4c739f5931cac4f8b5
#
_entry.id   d07bfca136191a4c739f5931cac4f8b5
#
_cell.length_a   1.000
_cell.length_b   1.000
_cell.length_c   1.000
_cell.angle_alpha   90.00
_cell.angle_beta   90.00
_cell.angle_gamma   90.00
#
_symmetry.space_group_name_H-M   'P 1'
#
loop_
_entity.id
_entity.type
_entity.pdbx_description
1 polymer ?
#
loop_
_entity_poly.entity_id
_entity_poly.type
_entity_poly.pdbx_seq_one_letter_code
_entity_poly.pdbx_strand_id
1 'polypeptide(L)'
;MLVYSGMAGNSLPPDYDLADRIALTRPSQVKAISHPLRTTILGLLHERAATVTELSVALRRPKSTVAHHVKVLSEAGLVRVVRTRRVRAIEERFYGRTARMFYVGVERSPDGDDLPRDFNDFEVAAGESGPAYQDGKLWGFIRYARISETQASEFWERMAQLVAEFDQLPRSGQTVYGFAVGVYPTDHPTLPGSRD
;
A
#
# COMPACT_ATOMS: atom_id res chain seq x y z
N MET A 1 -14.04 10.75 24.86
CA MET A 1 -13.09 9.91 25.60
C MET A 1 -13.70 8.50 25.68
N LEU A 2 -13.46 7.67 24.66
CA LEU A 2 -13.92 6.27 24.62
C LEU A 2 -12.74 5.40 25.05
N VAL A 3 -12.89 4.85 26.23
CA VAL A 3 -11.94 3.91 26.85
C VAL A 3 -12.15 2.55 26.19
N TYR A 4 -11.22 2.10 25.35
CA TYR A 4 -11.15 0.69 24.93
C TYR A 4 -10.56 -0.13 26.07
N SER A 5 -11.44 -0.76 26.84
CA SER A 5 -11.08 -1.77 27.83
C SER A 5 -11.04 -3.16 27.17
N GLY A 6 -9.90 -3.77 27.26
CA GLY A 6 -9.50 -5.15 27.14
C GLY A 6 -10.43 -6.19 26.55
N MET A 7 -10.04 -6.71 25.35
CA MET A 7 -10.26 -8.11 25.01
C MET A 7 -8.96 -8.71 24.51
N ALA A 8 -8.50 -9.73 25.19
CA ALA A 8 -7.31 -10.50 24.84
C ALA A 8 -7.48 -11.19 23.48
N GLY A 9 -6.48 -11.10 22.60
CA GLY A 9 -6.29 -12.03 21.52
C GLY A 9 -6.39 -11.52 20.08
N ASN A 10 -6.58 -10.22 19.82
CA ASN A 10 -6.51 -9.68 18.47
C ASN A 10 -5.30 -8.72 18.37
N SER A 11 -4.13 -9.26 17.99
CA SER A 11 -2.98 -8.42 17.66
C SER A 11 -3.34 -7.55 16.46
N LEU A 12 -3.19 -6.23 16.62
CA LEU A 12 -3.31 -5.27 15.51
C LEU A 12 -2.37 -5.68 14.37
N PRO A 13 -2.83 -5.69 13.11
CA PRO A 13 -1.94 -5.99 11.98
C PRO A 13 -0.92 -4.84 11.80
N PRO A 14 0.30 -5.17 11.36
CA PRO A 14 0.86 -6.52 11.26
C PRO A 14 1.45 -7.00 12.59
N ASP A 15 1.73 -8.30 12.69
CA ASP A 15 2.30 -9.00 13.86
C ASP A 15 3.83 -8.76 14.04
N TYR A 16 4.34 -7.62 13.58
CA TYR A 16 5.75 -7.21 13.65
C TYR A 16 5.89 -5.68 13.59
N ASP A 17 7.03 -5.18 14.06
CA ASP A 17 7.32 -3.74 14.05
C ASP A 17 7.66 -3.23 12.64
N LEU A 18 7.15 -2.05 12.30
CA LEU A 18 7.48 -1.34 11.06
C LEU A 18 7.34 0.18 11.26
N ALA A 19 8.04 0.96 10.42
CA ALA A 19 7.91 2.40 10.40
C ALA A 19 6.52 2.82 9.86
N ASP A 20 6.06 4.00 10.24
CA ASP A 20 4.79 4.51 9.71
C ASP A 20 4.93 4.86 8.21
N ARG A 21 5.99 5.58 7.84
CA ARG A 21 6.22 6.04 6.47
C ARG A 21 7.68 5.93 6.07
N ILE A 22 7.94 5.58 4.80
CA ILE A 22 9.28 5.65 4.19
C ILE A 22 9.16 6.31 2.82
N ALA A 23 10.00 7.34 2.59
CA ALA A 23 10.16 7.96 1.28
C ALA A 23 11.01 7.06 0.38
N LEU A 24 10.52 6.78 -0.82
CA LEU A 24 11.27 6.10 -1.87
C LEU A 24 12.01 7.17 -2.67
N THR A 25 13.30 7.32 -2.39
CA THR A 25 14.15 8.36 -3.00
C THR A 25 15.05 7.82 -4.10
N ARG A 26 15.17 6.49 -4.22
CA ARG A 26 16.02 5.85 -5.22
C ARG A 26 15.19 5.25 -6.34
N PRO A 27 15.57 5.42 -7.62
CA PRO A 27 14.87 4.83 -8.77
C PRO A 27 14.68 3.30 -8.64
N SER A 28 15.67 2.59 -8.05
CA SER A 28 15.56 1.15 -7.80
C SER A 28 14.42 0.77 -6.86
N GLN A 29 14.11 1.61 -5.87
CA GLN A 29 12.99 1.40 -4.95
C GLN A 29 11.65 1.59 -5.67
N VAL A 30 11.52 2.65 -6.46
CA VAL A 30 10.32 2.91 -7.26
C VAL A 30 10.11 1.77 -8.25
N LYS A 31 11.16 1.36 -8.99
CA LYS A 31 11.10 0.20 -9.88
C LYS A 31 10.71 -1.08 -9.11
N ALA A 32 11.15 -1.24 -7.86
CA ALA A 32 10.78 -2.39 -7.05
C ALA A 32 9.29 -2.43 -6.73
N ILE A 33 8.62 -1.32 -6.44
CA ILE A 33 7.17 -1.29 -6.17
C ILE A 33 6.31 -1.30 -7.44
N SER A 34 6.83 -0.92 -8.59
CA SER A 34 6.07 -0.79 -9.85
C SER A 34 5.68 -2.12 -10.51
N HIS A 35 5.94 -3.26 -9.90
CA HIS A 35 5.59 -4.56 -10.45
C HIS A 35 4.36 -5.14 -9.72
N PRO A 36 3.26 -5.51 -10.42
CA PRO A 36 2.00 -5.93 -9.80
C PRO A 36 2.16 -7.04 -8.75
N LEU A 37 2.94 -8.09 -9.05
CA LEU A 37 3.16 -9.18 -8.10
C LEU A 37 3.89 -8.71 -6.82
N ARG A 38 4.81 -7.76 -6.92
CA ARG A 38 5.50 -7.21 -5.74
C ARG A 38 4.59 -6.32 -4.90
N THR A 39 3.72 -5.56 -5.54
CA THR A 39 2.69 -4.78 -4.84
C THR A 39 1.73 -5.71 -4.08
N THR A 40 1.30 -6.81 -4.72
CA THR A 40 0.46 -7.82 -4.04
C THR A 40 1.20 -8.47 -2.87
N ILE A 41 2.50 -8.81 -3.01
CA ILE A 41 3.31 -9.33 -1.90
C ILE A 41 3.36 -8.32 -0.75
N LEU A 42 3.59 -7.03 -1.02
CA LEU A 42 3.57 -5.98 -0.01
C LEU A 42 2.21 -5.88 0.66
N GLY A 43 1.10 -6.00 -0.07
CA GLY A 43 -0.25 -6.05 0.49
C GLY A 43 -0.45 -7.22 1.45
N LEU A 44 -0.06 -8.44 1.07
CA LEU A 44 -0.15 -9.61 1.93
C LEU A 44 0.71 -9.48 3.20
N LEU A 45 1.92 -8.93 3.06
CA LEU A 45 2.81 -8.69 4.18
C LEU A 45 2.34 -7.53 5.09
N HIS A 46 1.43 -6.68 4.61
CA HIS A 46 0.77 -5.68 5.45
C HIS A 46 -0.21 -6.31 6.45
N GLU A 47 -0.77 -7.45 6.10
CA GLU A 47 -1.66 -8.20 6.99
C GLU A 47 -0.90 -8.88 8.14
N ARG A 48 0.18 -9.62 7.81
CA ARG A 48 1.08 -10.26 8.78
C ARG A 48 2.40 -10.68 8.14
N ALA A 49 3.38 -11.05 8.98
CA ALA A 49 4.60 -11.68 8.50
C ALA A 49 4.30 -13.04 7.83
N ALA A 50 4.97 -13.32 6.71
CA ALA A 50 4.78 -14.55 5.97
C ALA A 50 6.09 -15.13 5.41
N THR A 51 6.11 -16.44 5.25
CA THR A 51 7.19 -17.17 4.57
C THR A 51 6.99 -17.14 3.06
N VAL A 52 8.06 -17.38 2.29
CA VAL A 52 7.96 -17.55 0.82
C VAL A 52 6.96 -18.68 0.47
N THR A 53 6.86 -19.70 1.30
CA THR A 53 5.92 -20.81 1.09
C THR A 53 4.49 -20.33 1.21
N GLU A 54 4.13 -19.61 2.27
CA GLU A 54 2.79 -19.06 2.47
C GLU A 54 2.42 -18.09 1.35
N LEU A 55 3.33 -17.19 0.99
CA LEU A 55 3.14 -16.26 -0.14
C LEU A 55 2.92 -17.00 -1.46
N SER A 56 3.66 -18.09 -1.71
CA SER A 56 3.51 -18.88 -2.94
C SER A 56 2.13 -19.54 -3.05
N VAL A 57 1.60 -20.01 -1.92
CA VAL A 57 0.24 -20.57 -1.85
C VAL A 57 -0.81 -19.48 -2.08
N ALA A 58 -0.71 -18.35 -1.36
CA ALA A 58 -1.64 -17.23 -1.49
C ALA A 58 -1.69 -16.66 -2.91
N LEU A 59 -0.53 -16.52 -3.54
CA LEU A 59 -0.39 -15.96 -4.89
C LEU A 59 -0.63 -16.99 -6.01
N ARG A 60 -0.76 -18.27 -5.68
CA ARG A 60 -0.82 -19.38 -6.66
C ARG A 60 0.34 -19.31 -7.67
N ARG A 61 1.56 -19.06 -7.19
CA ARG A 61 2.78 -18.93 -7.99
C ARG A 61 3.89 -19.85 -7.47
N PRO A 62 4.81 -20.30 -8.35
CA PRO A 62 5.95 -21.10 -7.93
C PRO A 62 6.78 -20.41 -6.85
N LYS A 63 7.30 -21.18 -5.87
CA LYS A 63 8.16 -20.65 -4.80
C LYS A 63 9.39 -19.90 -5.33
N SER A 64 10.01 -20.38 -6.40
CA SER A 64 11.17 -19.73 -7.03
C SER A 64 10.83 -18.33 -7.53
N THR A 65 9.67 -18.17 -8.17
CA THR A 65 9.18 -16.86 -8.64
C THR A 65 8.96 -15.92 -7.45
N VAL A 66 8.23 -16.39 -6.42
CA VAL A 66 7.94 -15.56 -5.23
C VAL A 66 9.24 -15.22 -4.49
N ALA A 67 10.16 -16.18 -4.32
CA ALA A 67 11.46 -15.94 -3.71
C ALA A 67 12.27 -14.85 -4.43
N HIS A 68 12.26 -14.87 -5.78
CA HIS A 68 12.89 -13.82 -6.58
C HIS A 68 12.29 -12.44 -6.28
N HIS A 69 10.97 -12.30 -6.27
CA HIS A 69 10.32 -11.02 -6.00
C HIS A 69 10.52 -10.54 -4.55
N VAL A 70 10.49 -11.43 -3.58
CA VAL A 70 10.83 -11.12 -2.17
C VAL A 70 12.28 -10.65 -2.05
N LYS A 71 13.21 -11.28 -2.78
CA LYS A 71 14.62 -10.85 -2.83
C LYS A 71 14.75 -9.43 -3.39
N VAL A 72 14.12 -9.12 -4.53
CA VAL A 72 14.11 -7.77 -5.12
C VAL A 72 13.57 -6.73 -4.13
N LEU A 73 12.47 -7.02 -3.44
CA LEU A 73 11.91 -6.15 -2.41
C LEU A 73 12.86 -5.97 -1.22
N SER A 74 13.55 -7.03 -0.80
CA SER A 74 14.53 -6.97 0.29
C SER A 74 15.76 -6.14 -0.09
N GLU A 75 16.29 -6.30 -1.30
CA GLU A 75 17.40 -5.50 -1.83
C GLU A 75 17.06 -4.02 -1.96
N ALA A 76 15.81 -3.71 -2.28
CA ALA A 76 15.29 -2.35 -2.29
C ALA A 76 15.03 -1.78 -0.88
N GLY A 77 15.10 -2.59 0.18
CA GLY A 77 14.83 -2.19 1.56
C GLY A 77 13.35 -2.04 1.89
N LEU A 78 12.46 -2.61 1.09
CA LEU A 78 11.00 -2.54 1.28
C LEU A 78 10.45 -3.69 2.12
N VAL A 79 11.19 -4.79 2.18
CA VAL A 79 10.87 -6.00 2.94
C VAL A 79 12.11 -6.44 3.71
N ARG A 80 11.91 -7.00 4.90
CA ARG A 80 12.99 -7.57 5.73
C ARG A 80 12.55 -8.87 6.39
N VAL A 81 13.50 -9.67 6.85
CA VAL A 81 13.22 -10.79 7.75
C VAL A 81 12.88 -10.21 9.13
N VAL A 82 11.69 -10.51 9.63
CA VAL A 82 11.19 -10.02 10.92
C VAL A 82 11.26 -11.06 12.02
N ARG A 83 11.25 -12.34 11.66
CA ARG A 83 11.50 -13.46 12.57
C ARG A 83 11.96 -14.70 11.79
N THR A 84 12.57 -15.63 12.50
CA THR A 84 12.93 -16.94 11.99
C THR A 84 12.34 -18.03 12.90
N ARG A 85 12.07 -19.18 12.32
CA ARG A 85 11.62 -20.37 13.05
C ARG A 85 12.40 -21.59 12.56
N ARG A 86 12.96 -22.36 13.50
CA ARG A 86 13.62 -23.62 13.16
C ARG A 86 12.57 -24.74 13.08
N VAL A 87 12.46 -25.36 11.92
CA VAL A 87 11.59 -26.53 11.70
C VAL A 87 12.48 -27.69 11.28
N ARG A 88 12.69 -28.63 12.20
CA ARG A 88 13.68 -29.71 12.05
C ARG A 88 15.09 -29.13 11.83
N ALA A 89 15.74 -29.39 10.69
CA ALA A 89 17.07 -28.89 10.34
C ALA A 89 17.04 -27.63 9.47
N ILE A 90 15.86 -27.08 9.13
CA ILE A 90 15.68 -25.95 8.21
C ILE A 90 15.28 -24.70 8.99
N GLU A 91 15.94 -23.59 8.72
CA GLU A 91 15.55 -22.27 9.21
C GLU A 91 14.52 -21.65 8.26
N GLU A 92 13.31 -21.44 8.75
CA GLU A 92 12.23 -20.81 8.04
C GLU A 92 12.23 -19.31 8.34
N ARG A 93 12.23 -18.46 7.30
CA ARG A 93 12.29 -17.00 7.40
C ARG A 93 10.93 -16.40 7.13
N PHE A 94 10.46 -15.56 8.06
CA PHE A 94 9.25 -14.77 7.91
C PHE A 94 9.64 -13.35 7.50
N TYR A 95 9.05 -12.91 6.42
CA TYR A 95 9.26 -11.59 5.85
C TYR A 95 8.14 -10.65 6.28
N GLY A 96 8.47 -9.38 6.46
CA GLY A 96 7.54 -8.30 6.72
C GLY A 96 7.98 -7.03 6.01
N ARG A 97 7.08 -6.09 5.86
CA ARG A 97 7.35 -4.75 5.28
C ARG A 97 8.26 -3.95 6.21
N THR A 98 8.95 -2.96 5.67
CA THR A 98 9.73 -2.00 6.46
C THR A 98 8.93 -0.78 6.89
N ALA A 99 7.81 -0.46 6.20
CA ALA A 99 6.91 0.62 6.58
C ALA A 99 5.44 0.30 6.24
N ARG A 100 4.50 0.97 6.94
CA ARG A 100 3.07 0.96 6.63
C ARG A 100 2.80 1.61 5.30
N MET A 101 3.40 2.76 5.05
CA MET A 101 3.23 3.54 3.83
C MET A 101 4.57 3.75 3.13
N PHE A 102 4.60 3.47 1.83
CA PHE A 102 5.69 3.87 0.95
C PHE A 102 5.19 5.01 0.06
N TYR A 103 5.88 6.14 0.05
CA TYR A 103 5.53 7.25 -0.83
C TYR A 103 6.72 7.62 -1.72
N VAL A 104 6.42 7.97 -2.95
CA VAL A 104 7.45 8.35 -3.92
C VAL A 104 7.85 9.80 -3.64
N GLY A 105 9.03 9.98 -3.06
CA GLY A 105 9.64 11.28 -2.74
C GLY A 105 10.83 11.59 -3.64
N VAL A 106 10.84 11.08 -4.87
CA VAL A 106 11.92 11.36 -5.82
C VAL A 106 11.75 12.77 -6.33
N GLU A 107 12.68 13.66 -5.96
CA GLU A 107 12.86 14.91 -6.71
C GLU A 107 13.16 14.54 -8.16
N ARG A 108 12.48 15.20 -9.12
CA ARG A 108 12.72 14.97 -10.54
C ARG A 108 14.22 15.11 -10.80
N SER A 109 14.86 14.01 -11.21
CA SER A 109 16.23 14.05 -11.67
C SER A 109 16.29 14.97 -12.89
N PRO A 110 17.26 15.89 -12.95
CA PRO A 110 17.48 16.72 -14.14
C PRO A 110 17.72 15.90 -15.41
N ASP A 111 18.17 14.65 -15.26
CA ASP A 111 18.53 13.74 -16.35
C ASP A 111 17.35 12.97 -16.94
N GLY A 112 16.11 13.27 -16.52
CA GLY A 112 14.91 12.72 -17.18
C GLY A 112 14.71 11.20 -17.05
N ASP A 113 15.31 10.57 -16.02
CA ASP A 113 15.01 9.19 -15.69
C ASP A 113 13.55 9.11 -15.26
N ASP A 114 12.68 8.86 -16.23
CA ASP A 114 11.23 8.80 -16.06
C ASP A 114 10.90 7.75 -14.99
N LEU A 115 10.25 8.20 -13.92
CA LEU A 115 9.59 7.28 -13.00
C LEU A 115 8.70 6.35 -13.83
N PRO A 116 8.69 5.04 -13.56
CA PRO A 116 7.84 4.12 -14.29
C PRO A 116 6.41 4.66 -14.28
N ARG A 117 5.87 4.99 -15.46
CA ARG A 117 4.49 5.50 -15.63
C ARG A 117 3.43 4.49 -15.22
N ASP A 118 3.86 3.24 -15.06
CA ASP A 118 3.00 2.07 -14.81
C ASP A 118 2.58 1.93 -13.33
N PHE A 119 2.93 2.87 -12.45
CA PHE A 119 2.53 2.84 -11.06
C PHE A 119 1.48 3.91 -10.79
N ASN A 120 0.20 3.56 -11.02
CA ASN A 120 -0.94 4.39 -10.67
C ASN A 120 -1.94 3.56 -9.87
N ASP A 121 -2.03 3.81 -8.57
CA ASP A 121 -2.92 3.09 -7.67
C ASP A 121 -4.40 3.21 -8.08
N PHE A 122 -4.78 4.32 -8.74
CA PHE A 122 -6.14 4.48 -9.25
C PHE A 122 -6.44 3.59 -10.44
N GLU A 123 -5.48 3.30 -11.31
CA GLU A 123 -5.65 2.33 -12.40
C GLU A 123 -5.80 0.91 -11.85
N VAL A 124 -5.00 0.55 -10.85
CA VAL A 124 -5.13 -0.72 -10.14
C VAL A 124 -6.50 -0.84 -9.49
N ALA A 125 -6.90 0.18 -8.71
CA ALA A 125 -8.20 0.21 -8.04
C ALA A 125 -9.38 0.15 -9.04
N ALA A 126 -9.28 0.83 -10.19
CA ALA A 126 -10.28 0.77 -11.24
C ALA A 126 -10.43 -0.63 -11.82
N GLY A 127 -9.31 -1.34 -12.06
CA GLY A 127 -9.32 -2.73 -12.52
C GLY A 127 -9.91 -3.71 -11.50
N GLU A 128 -9.53 -3.58 -10.23
CA GLU A 128 -9.98 -4.46 -9.15
C GLU A 128 -11.44 -4.22 -8.74
N SER A 129 -11.93 -2.97 -8.85
CA SER A 129 -13.29 -2.60 -8.44
C SER A 129 -14.39 -2.95 -9.46
N GLY A 130 -14.01 -3.34 -10.68
CA GLY A 130 -14.97 -3.66 -11.75
C GLY A 130 -16.07 -4.65 -11.36
N PRO A 131 -15.76 -5.82 -10.77
CA PRO A 131 -16.78 -6.76 -10.28
C PRO A 131 -17.69 -6.16 -9.21
N ALA A 132 -17.15 -5.40 -8.26
CA ALA A 132 -17.93 -4.73 -7.23
C ALA A 132 -18.89 -3.67 -7.82
N TYR A 133 -18.46 -2.98 -8.87
CA TYR A 133 -19.32 -2.05 -9.61
C TYR A 133 -20.49 -2.78 -10.29
N GLN A 134 -20.22 -3.90 -10.98
CA GLN A 134 -21.24 -4.71 -11.64
C GLN A 134 -22.28 -5.25 -10.66
N ASP A 135 -21.84 -5.62 -9.44
CA ASP A 135 -22.68 -6.11 -8.36
C ASP A 135 -23.40 -5.00 -7.57
N GLY A 136 -23.21 -3.73 -7.88
CA GLY A 136 -23.76 -2.60 -7.12
C GLY A 136 -23.17 -2.45 -5.71
N LYS A 137 -21.97 -2.95 -5.47
CA LYS A 137 -21.28 -2.96 -4.16
C LYS A 137 -20.13 -1.94 -4.08
N LEU A 138 -19.85 -1.19 -5.17
CA LEU A 138 -18.84 -0.15 -5.17
C LEU A 138 -19.39 1.12 -4.51
N TRP A 139 -18.74 1.57 -3.46
CA TRP A 139 -18.97 2.87 -2.84
C TRP A 139 -17.83 3.81 -3.23
N GLY A 140 -18.12 4.79 -4.04
CA GLY A 140 -17.07 5.71 -4.49
C GLY A 140 -17.66 7.00 -5.07
N PHE A 141 -16.85 8.04 -5.05
CA PHE A 141 -17.18 9.31 -5.69
C PHE A 141 -15.92 10.08 -6.08
N ILE A 142 -16.03 10.90 -7.11
CA ILE A 142 -15.03 11.90 -7.47
C ILE A 142 -15.59 13.28 -7.11
N ARG A 143 -14.75 14.17 -6.59
CA ARG A 143 -15.07 15.57 -6.29
C ARG A 143 -13.97 16.47 -6.83
N TYR A 144 -14.36 17.63 -7.28
CA TYR A 144 -13.45 18.66 -7.79
C TYR A 144 -13.65 19.95 -7.02
N ALA A 145 -12.56 20.59 -6.64
CA ALA A 145 -12.56 21.87 -5.95
C ALA A 145 -11.35 22.69 -6.38
N ARG A 146 -11.56 23.99 -6.57
CA ARG A 146 -10.46 24.92 -6.83
C ARG A 146 -9.93 25.41 -5.49
N ILE A 147 -8.84 24.82 -5.03
CA ILE A 147 -8.19 25.07 -3.75
C ILE A 147 -6.72 25.42 -3.94
N SER A 148 -6.10 26.00 -2.94
CA SER A 148 -4.65 26.24 -2.93
C SER A 148 -3.86 24.95 -2.71
N GLU A 149 -2.58 24.96 -3.07
CA GLU A 149 -1.67 23.84 -2.80
C GLU A 149 -1.57 23.55 -1.29
N THR A 150 -1.54 24.58 -0.45
CA THR A 150 -1.56 24.42 1.01
C THR A 150 -2.82 23.69 1.49
N GLN A 151 -4.00 24.08 1.01
CA GLN A 151 -5.26 23.41 1.34
C GLN A 151 -5.29 21.95 0.85
N ALA A 152 -4.74 21.68 -0.33
CA ALA A 152 -4.63 20.32 -0.85
C ALA A 152 -3.70 19.46 0.03
N SER A 153 -2.56 20.00 0.47
CA SER A 153 -1.62 19.33 1.37
C SER A 153 -2.23 19.04 2.74
N GLU A 154 -2.87 20.03 3.36
CA GLU A 154 -3.57 19.85 4.65
C GLU A 154 -4.70 18.82 4.55
N PHE A 155 -5.42 18.80 3.43
CA PHE A 155 -6.46 17.80 3.19
C PHE A 155 -5.85 16.41 3.04
N TRP A 156 -4.74 16.28 2.31
CA TRP A 156 -4.01 15.02 2.17
C TRP A 156 -3.55 14.44 3.51
N GLU A 157 -3.03 15.27 4.42
CA GLU A 157 -2.62 14.80 5.75
C GLU A 157 -3.80 14.20 6.56
N ARG A 158 -4.99 14.77 6.44
CA ARG A 158 -6.20 14.19 7.06
C ARG A 158 -6.61 12.87 6.41
N MET A 159 -6.50 12.75 5.08
CA MET A 159 -6.77 11.51 4.37
C MET A 159 -5.78 10.41 4.76
N ALA A 160 -4.50 10.75 4.96
CA ALA A 160 -3.49 9.81 5.44
C ALA A 160 -3.82 9.24 6.83
N GLN A 161 -4.47 10.01 7.69
CA GLN A 161 -4.96 9.51 9.00
C GLN A 161 -6.07 8.48 8.80
N LEU A 162 -7.02 8.70 7.89
CA LEU A 162 -8.08 7.72 7.58
C LEU A 162 -7.51 6.43 6.99
N VAL A 163 -6.48 6.52 6.15
CA VAL A 163 -5.76 5.32 5.67
C VAL A 163 -5.14 4.55 6.82
N ALA A 164 -4.50 5.25 7.77
CA ALA A 164 -3.93 4.61 8.96
C ALA A 164 -5.01 3.96 9.86
N GLU A 165 -6.19 4.57 9.99
CA GLU A 165 -7.33 3.98 10.69
C GLU A 165 -7.82 2.70 9.99
N PHE A 166 -7.96 2.73 8.66
CA PHE A 166 -8.34 1.55 7.87
C PHE A 166 -7.33 0.41 8.03
N ASP A 167 -6.04 0.72 8.07
CA ASP A 167 -4.97 -0.25 8.29
C ASP A 167 -5.03 -0.92 9.67
N GLN A 168 -5.59 -0.24 10.66
CA GLN A 168 -5.73 -0.74 12.02
C GLN A 168 -7.04 -1.53 12.26
N LEU A 169 -7.92 -1.63 11.28
CA LEU A 169 -9.14 -2.42 11.42
C LEU A 169 -8.83 -3.90 11.67
N PRO A 170 -9.55 -4.58 12.58
CA PRO A 170 -9.38 -6.00 12.85
C PRO A 170 -9.59 -6.85 11.58
N ARG A 171 -8.68 -7.78 11.31
CA ARG A 171 -8.73 -8.68 10.14
C ARG A 171 -9.59 -9.93 10.42
N SER A 172 -10.85 -9.71 10.77
CA SER A 172 -11.80 -10.78 11.15
C SER A 172 -12.82 -11.14 10.08
N GLY A 173 -12.94 -10.36 9.01
CA GLY A 173 -13.88 -10.58 7.92
C GLY A 173 -13.39 -11.62 6.91
N GLN A 174 -14.33 -12.21 6.14
CA GLN A 174 -14.02 -13.13 5.03
C GLN A 174 -13.82 -12.41 3.69
N THR A 175 -14.32 -11.18 3.57
CA THR A 175 -14.21 -10.36 2.35
C THR A 175 -13.08 -9.39 2.49
N VAL A 176 -12.24 -9.30 1.44
CA VAL A 176 -11.21 -8.27 1.32
C VAL A 176 -11.82 -7.03 0.69
N TYR A 177 -11.68 -5.89 1.35
CA TYR A 177 -12.09 -4.59 0.83
C TYR A 177 -10.86 -3.79 0.41
N GLY A 178 -10.88 -3.25 -0.82
CA GLY A 178 -9.91 -2.25 -1.28
C GLY A 178 -10.33 -0.85 -0.86
N PHE A 179 -9.35 -0.03 -0.49
CA PHE A 179 -9.55 1.38 -0.17
C PHE A 179 -8.50 2.22 -0.88
N ALA A 180 -8.92 3.06 -1.82
CA ALA A 180 -8.04 3.94 -2.58
C ALA A 180 -8.42 5.41 -2.35
N VAL A 181 -7.43 6.25 -2.05
CA VAL A 181 -7.59 7.69 -1.85
C VAL A 181 -6.44 8.46 -2.51
N GLY A 182 -6.69 9.68 -2.91
CA GLY A 182 -5.65 10.56 -3.44
C GLY A 182 -6.17 11.96 -3.74
N VAL A 183 -5.25 12.92 -3.70
CA VAL A 183 -5.47 14.31 -4.12
C VAL A 183 -4.50 14.60 -5.25
N TYR A 184 -4.98 15.09 -6.37
CA TYR A 184 -4.17 15.31 -7.57
C TYR A 184 -4.63 16.56 -8.33
N PRO A 185 -3.71 17.31 -8.95
CA PRO A 185 -4.06 18.39 -9.85
C PRO A 185 -4.73 17.84 -11.12
N THR A 186 -5.67 18.60 -11.69
CA THR A 186 -6.41 18.19 -12.89
C THR A 186 -6.80 19.41 -13.72
N ASP A 187 -6.96 19.21 -15.03
CA ASP A 187 -7.47 20.20 -15.98
C ASP A 187 -9.01 20.22 -16.03
N HIS A 188 -9.69 19.74 -14.99
CA HIS A 188 -11.15 19.74 -14.93
C HIS A 188 -11.70 21.16 -15.13
N PRO A 189 -12.71 21.35 -16.01
CA PRO A 189 -13.29 22.65 -16.28
C PRO A 189 -13.79 23.36 -15.02
N THR A 190 -13.58 24.67 -14.96
CA THR A 190 -14.09 25.52 -13.88
C THR A 190 -15.02 26.59 -14.44
N LEU A 191 -16.02 27.00 -13.64
CA LEU A 191 -16.84 28.15 -13.99
C LEU A 191 -15.99 29.44 -13.93
N PRO A 192 -16.24 30.42 -14.83
CA PRO A 192 -15.64 31.72 -14.71
C PRO A 192 -15.99 32.34 -13.35
N GLY A 193 -15.05 33.10 -12.78
CA GLY A 193 -15.29 33.77 -11.50
C GLY A 193 -16.52 34.67 -11.57
N SER A 194 -17.34 34.69 -10.51
CA SER A 194 -18.42 35.66 -10.37
C SER A 194 -17.82 37.07 -10.45
N ARG A 195 -18.32 37.86 -11.35
CA ARG A 195 -18.03 39.32 -11.33
C ARG A 195 -18.91 39.89 -10.21
N ASP A 196 -18.31 40.21 -9.08
CA ASP A 196 -18.90 41.11 -8.09
C ASP A 196 -18.76 42.56 -8.59
#